data_d50cd4e7da9558462588a7a7f855f1fc
#
_entry.id   d50cd4e7da9558462588a7a7f855f1fc
#
_cell.length_a   1.000
_cell.length_b   1.000
_cell.length_c   1.000
_cell.angle_alpha   90.00
_cell.angle_beta   90.00
_cell.angle_gamma   90.00
#
_symmetry.space_group_name_H-M   'P 1'
#
loop_
_entity.id
_entity.type
_entity.pdbx_description
1 polymer ?
#
loop_
_entity_poly.entity_id
_entity_poly.type
_entity_poly.pdbx_seq_one_letter_code
_entity_poly.pdbx_strand_id
1 'polypeptide(L)'
;RAHFSLWRMLAAPLMLGNDIRRFVSNCMPDKDNETLKIVTNKHMIAVDQDTLGKPAKRIKKESGIDIIARPLANGDVALCMLNTAGSTKNVNFKLDDLAKDSYLGIEEVPSGYELHDLWTDERTTGTTINATIPKHSTVVYRVKPTNE
;
A
#
# COMPACT_ATOMS: atom_id res chain seq x y z
N ARG A 1 -3.66 9.94 -5.08
CA ARG A 1 -3.31 8.79 -4.21
C ARG A 1 -2.69 7.64 -5.00
N ALA A 2 -3.32 7.13 -6.07
CA ALA A 2 -2.82 5.96 -6.82
C ALA A 2 -1.36 6.08 -7.27
N HIS A 3 -0.99 7.17 -7.95
CA HIS A 3 0.39 7.43 -8.39
C HIS A 3 1.38 7.42 -7.20
N PHE A 4 1.03 8.07 -6.11
CA PHE A 4 1.87 8.12 -4.92
C PHE A 4 2.02 6.74 -4.26
N SER A 5 0.93 5.94 -4.20
CA SER A 5 0.97 4.56 -3.71
C SER A 5 1.95 3.70 -4.51
N LEU A 6 1.82 3.73 -5.84
CA LEU A 6 2.71 2.96 -6.71
C LEU A 6 4.17 3.37 -6.56
N TRP A 7 4.44 4.67 -6.47
CA TRP A 7 5.79 5.19 -6.29
C TRP A 7 6.44 4.66 -5.01
N ARG A 8 5.69 4.64 -3.87
CA ARG A 8 6.18 4.10 -2.59
C ARG A 8 6.41 2.59 -2.65
N MET A 9 5.57 1.87 -3.37
CA MET A 9 5.74 0.43 -3.56
C MET A 9 7.03 0.09 -4.33
N LEU A 10 7.49 0.95 -5.22
CA LEU A 10 8.67 0.71 -6.05
C LEU A 10 10.01 0.97 -5.33
N ALA A 11 10.01 1.44 -4.09
CA ALA A 11 11.22 1.82 -3.34
C ALA A 11 12.12 2.80 -4.11
N ALA A 12 11.51 3.74 -4.82
CA ALA A 12 12.21 4.72 -5.64
C ALA A 12 12.42 6.04 -4.88
N PRO A 13 13.51 6.78 -5.11
CA PRO A 13 13.74 8.04 -4.44
C PRO A 13 12.57 9.02 -4.60
N LEU A 14 12.14 9.62 -3.51
CA LEU A 14 10.99 10.51 -3.46
C LEU A 14 11.42 11.94 -3.71
N MET A 15 11.42 12.32 -4.96
CA MET A 15 11.74 13.69 -5.39
C MET A 15 10.45 14.36 -5.89
N LEU A 16 9.88 15.22 -5.05
CA LEU A 16 8.66 15.95 -5.38
C LEU A 16 8.99 17.14 -6.31
N GLY A 17 8.31 17.18 -7.46
CA GLY A 17 8.34 18.33 -8.38
C GLY A 17 7.25 19.37 -8.12
N ASN A 18 6.59 19.30 -6.97
CA ASN A 18 5.50 20.20 -6.63
C ASN A 18 6.02 21.60 -6.25
N ASP A 19 5.26 22.63 -6.61
CA ASP A 19 5.48 24.00 -6.11
C ASP A 19 5.11 24.05 -4.62
N ILE A 20 6.12 24.15 -3.75
CA ILE A 20 5.94 24.14 -2.29
C ILE A 20 5.08 25.31 -1.80
N ARG A 21 5.01 26.41 -2.56
CA ARG A 21 4.17 27.58 -2.22
C ARG A 21 2.69 27.21 -2.16
N ARG A 22 2.29 26.16 -2.88
CA ARG A 22 0.91 25.63 -2.86
C ARG A 22 0.59 24.81 -1.60
N PHE A 23 1.58 24.50 -0.79
CA PHE A 23 1.44 23.72 0.45
C PHE A 23 1.32 24.59 1.69
N VAL A 24 1.41 25.91 1.53
CA VAL A 24 1.37 26.85 2.65
C VAL A 24 0.23 27.84 2.51
N SER A 25 -0.35 28.21 3.63
CA SER A 25 -1.29 29.30 3.78
C SER A 25 -0.82 30.17 4.94
N ASN A 26 -0.74 31.48 4.76
CA ASN A 26 -0.21 32.43 5.76
C ASN A 26 1.15 32.04 6.36
N CYS A 27 2.08 31.59 5.51
CA CYS A 27 3.43 31.12 5.89
C CYS A 27 3.46 29.87 6.77
N MET A 28 2.33 29.16 6.90
CA MET A 28 2.22 27.91 7.65
C MET A 28 1.78 26.76 6.72
N PRO A 29 2.14 25.49 7.01
CA PRO A 29 1.64 24.35 6.24
C PRO A 29 0.11 24.35 6.22
N ASP A 30 -0.47 24.28 5.02
CA ASP A 30 -1.92 24.20 4.82
C ASP A 30 -2.41 22.78 5.10
N LYS A 31 -2.92 22.57 6.32
CA LYS A 31 -3.41 21.26 6.79
C LYS A 31 -4.62 20.74 6.00
N ASP A 32 -5.32 21.58 5.27
CA ASP A 32 -6.47 21.18 4.47
C ASP A 32 -6.09 20.82 3.04
N ASN A 33 -4.86 21.10 2.64
CA ASN A 33 -4.34 20.77 1.32
C ASN A 33 -4.24 19.26 1.10
N GLU A 34 -5.09 18.72 0.23
CA GLU A 34 -5.14 17.27 -0.06
C GLU A 34 -3.82 16.72 -0.63
N THR A 35 -3.11 17.51 -1.44
CA THR A 35 -1.80 17.09 -1.97
C THR A 35 -0.77 17.00 -0.86
N LEU A 36 -0.75 17.95 0.06
CA LEU A 36 0.15 17.91 1.21
C LEU A 36 -0.15 16.68 2.09
N LYS A 37 -1.42 16.39 2.40
CA LYS A 37 -1.81 15.18 3.14
C LYS A 37 -1.33 13.89 2.47
N ILE A 38 -1.40 13.83 1.14
CA ILE A 38 -0.94 12.66 0.38
C ILE A 38 0.58 12.51 0.49
N VAL A 39 1.35 13.57 0.19
CA VAL A 39 2.81 13.49 0.10
C VAL A 39 3.50 13.38 1.47
N THR A 40 2.81 13.76 2.54
CA THR A 40 3.30 13.67 3.92
C THR A 40 2.71 12.49 4.71
N ASN A 41 1.98 11.58 4.06
CA ASN A 41 1.46 10.39 4.74
C ASN A 41 2.62 9.54 5.28
N LYS A 42 2.77 9.54 6.61
CA LYS A 42 3.89 8.90 7.31
C LYS A 42 3.94 7.38 7.10
N HIS A 43 2.78 6.73 6.99
CA HIS A 43 2.67 5.27 6.81
C HIS A 43 3.16 4.86 5.42
N MET A 44 2.77 5.63 4.40
CA MET A 44 3.24 5.43 3.03
C MET A 44 4.73 5.72 2.90
N ILE A 45 5.23 6.77 3.57
CA ILE A 45 6.66 7.10 3.60
C ILE A 45 7.45 5.96 4.27
N ALA A 46 6.95 5.39 5.36
CA ALA A 46 7.60 4.29 6.06
C ALA A 46 7.73 3.03 5.18
N VAL A 47 6.77 2.75 4.29
CA VAL A 47 6.89 1.67 3.31
C VAL A 47 8.01 1.94 2.31
N ASP A 48 8.12 3.17 1.80
CA ASP A 48 9.18 3.55 0.87
C ASP A 48 10.58 3.46 1.49
N GLN A 49 10.72 3.97 2.71
CA GLN A 49 11.98 4.07 3.45
C GLN A 49 12.33 2.77 4.21
N ASP A 50 11.63 1.68 3.95
CA ASP A 50 11.94 0.39 4.58
C ASP A 50 13.35 -0.09 4.23
N THR A 51 14.11 -0.47 5.26
CA THR A 51 15.55 -0.79 5.17
C THR A 51 15.85 -2.02 4.34
N LEU A 52 14.87 -2.92 4.08
CA LEU A 52 15.06 -4.06 3.18
C LEU A 52 15.31 -3.60 1.73
N GLY A 53 14.79 -2.43 1.35
CA GLY A 53 15.03 -1.81 0.04
C GLY A 53 14.50 -2.60 -1.18
N LYS A 54 13.78 -3.70 -0.98
CA LYS A 54 13.22 -4.50 -2.08
C LYS A 54 12.03 -3.79 -2.74
N PRO A 55 12.00 -3.63 -4.07
CA PRO A 55 10.85 -3.07 -4.76
C PRO A 55 9.67 -4.03 -4.76
N ALA A 56 8.47 -3.52 -4.98
CA ALA A 56 7.31 -4.37 -5.17
C ALA A 56 7.31 -5.07 -6.52
N LYS A 57 6.70 -6.24 -6.56
CA LYS A 57 6.36 -6.92 -7.80
C LYS A 57 4.86 -7.19 -7.88
N ARG A 58 4.35 -7.33 -9.08
CA ARG A 58 2.98 -7.77 -9.30
C ARG A 58 2.88 -9.28 -9.06
N ILE A 59 2.10 -9.67 -8.05
CA ILE A 59 1.89 -11.08 -7.69
C ILE A 59 0.64 -11.68 -8.33
N LYS A 60 -0.36 -10.85 -8.68
CA LYS A 60 -1.60 -11.29 -9.34
C LYS A 60 -2.16 -10.20 -10.23
N LYS A 61 -2.78 -10.60 -11.33
CA LYS A 61 -3.61 -9.74 -12.19
C LYS A 61 -4.90 -10.46 -12.51
N GLU A 62 -6.03 -9.86 -12.16
CA GLU A 62 -7.34 -10.46 -12.38
C GLU A 62 -8.42 -9.39 -12.55
N SER A 63 -9.26 -9.51 -13.59
CA SER A 63 -10.46 -8.67 -13.80
C SER A 63 -10.21 -7.16 -13.75
N GLY A 64 -9.02 -6.70 -14.18
CA GLY A 64 -8.62 -5.28 -14.16
C GLY A 64 -8.08 -4.81 -12.81
N ILE A 65 -7.78 -5.74 -11.89
CA ILE A 65 -7.07 -5.47 -10.64
C ILE A 65 -5.65 -6.01 -10.75
N ASP A 66 -4.67 -5.16 -10.52
CA ASP A 66 -3.28 -5.54 -10.30
C ASP A 66 -3.01 -5.59 -8.80
N ILE A 67 -2.53 -6.73 -8.29
CA ILE A 67 -2.11 -6.91 -6.92
C ILE A 67 -0.59 -6.91 -6.89
N ILE A 68 -0.04 -5.93 -6.19
CA ILE A 68 1.38 -5.62 -6.14
C ILE A 68 1.82 -5.71 -4.67
N ALA A 69 2.89 -6.44 -4.40
CA ALA A 69 3.37 -6.62 -3.03
C ALA A 69 4.89 -6.51 -2.93
N ARG A 70 5.37 -6.06 -1.78
CA ARG A 70 6.79 -6.03 -1.42
C ARG A 70 7.00 -6.51 0.01
N PRO A 71 8.06 -7.27 0.28
CA PRO A 71 8.44 -7.61 1.66
C PRO A 71 9.04 -6.39 2.36
N LEU A 72 8.86 -6.32 3.68
CA LEU A 72 9.44 -5.32 4.56
C LEU A 72 10.44 -5.96 5.51
N ALA A 73 11.39 -5.17 6.04
CA ALA A 73 12.52 -5.66 6.84
C ALA A 73 12.10 -6.40 8.12
N ASN A 74 10.92 -6.11 8.67
CA ASN A 74 10.41 -6.74 9.89
C ASN A 74 9.55 -7.99 9.64
N GLY A 75 9.50 -8.51 8.41
CA GLY A 75 8.68 -9.65 8.03
C GLY A 75 7.24 -9.32 7.63
N ASP A 76 6.82 -8.05 7.72
CA ASP A 76 5.54 -7.61 7.19
C ASP A 76 5.59 -7.54 5.65
N VAL A 77 4.42 -7.43 5.03
CA VAL A 77 4.27 -7.23 3.58
C VAL A 77 3.48 -5.95 3.33
N ALA A 78 4.00 -5.07 2.47
CA ALA A 78 3.19 -4.00 1.91
C ALA A 78 2.45 -4.52 0.68
N LEU A 79 1.12 -4.38 0.66
CA LEU A 79 0.22 -4.87 -0.38
C LEU A 79 -0.56 -3.71 -0.97
N CYS A 80 -0.46 -3.52 -2.28
CA CYS A 80 -1.21 -2.52 -3.03
C CYS A 80 -2.12 -3.22 -4.06
N MET A 81 -3.38 -2.87 -4.06
CA MET A 81 -4.33 -3.30 -5.09
C MET A 81 -4.69 -2.10 -5.95
N LEU A 82 -4.36 -2.16 -7.23
CA LEU A 82 -4.61 -1.11 -8.22
C LEU A 82 -5.76 -1.52 -9.13
N ASN A 83 -6.79 -0.70 -9.21
CA ASN A 83 -7.85 -0.86 -10.19
C ASN A 83 -7.48 -0.13 -11.49
N THR A 84 -7.15 -0.88 -12.52
CA THR A 84 -6.85 -0.38 -13.88
C THR A 84 -8.07 -0.35 -14.80
N ALA A 85 -9.22 -0.86 -14.34
CA ALA A 85 -10.46 -0.87 -15.10
C ALA A 85 -11.17 0.49 -15.11
N GLY A 86 -12.04 0.72 -16.07
CA GLY A 86 -12.86 1.93 -16.21
C GLY A 86 -14.06 1.99 -15.25
N SER A 87 -14.24 1.01 -14.36
CA SER A 87 -15.35 0.93 -13.40
C SER A 87 -14.85 0.53 -12.01
N THR A 88 -15.64 0.83 -10.99
CA THR A 88 -15.39 0.35 -9.61
C THR A 88 -15.38 -1.18 -9.57
N LYS A 89 -14.46 -1.75 -8.80
CA LYS A 89 -14.31 -3.19 -8.61
C LYS A 89 -14.40 -3.57 -7.14
N ASN A 90 -15.08 -4.67 -6.87
CA ASN A 90 -15.03 -5.35 -5.58
C ASN A 90 -13.96 -6.45 -5.66
N VAL A 91 -13.05 -6.45 -4.71
CA VAL A 91 -11.94 -7.40 -4.64
C VAL A 91 -12.07 -8.21 -3.37
N ASN A 92 -11.95 -9.51 -3.52
CA ASN A 92 -11.79 -10.45 -2.42
C ASN A 92 -10.44 -11.13 -2.60
N PHE A 93 -9.49 -10.87 -1.71
CA PHE A 93 -8.14 -11.41 -1.80
C PHE A 93 -7.80 -12.22 -0.56
N LYS A 94 -7.46 -13.50 -0.76
CA LYS A 94 -6.99 -14.38 0.32
C LYS A 94 -5.54 -14.08 0.64
N LEU A 95 -5.25 -13.76 1.89
CA LEU A 95 -3.90 -13.38 2.34
C LEU A 95 -2.92 -14.55 2.31
N ASP A 96 -3.41 -15.80 2.42
CA ASP A 96 -2.59 -16.99 2.28
C ASP A 96 -1.94 -17.13 0.88
N ASP A 97 -2.48 -16.43 -0.12
CA ASP A 97 -1.86 -16.36 -1.44
C ASP A 97 -0.51 -15.62 -1.41
N LEU A 98 -0.24 -14.80 -0.38
CA LEU A 98 1.06 -14.15 -0.19
C LEU A 98 2.17 -15.16 0.12
N ALA A 99 1.88 -16.22 0.89
CA ALA A 99 2.84 -17.26 1.23
C ALA A 99 3.24 -18.14 0.02
N LYS A 100 2.46 -18.11 -1.07
CA LYS A 100 2.77 -18.84 -2.31
C LYS A 100 3.92 -18.20 -3.10
N ASP A 101 4.27 -16.96 -2.79
CA ASP A 101 5.32 -16.23 -3.48
C ASP A 101 6.56 -16.07 -2.58
N SER A 102 7.61 -16.86 -2.87
CA SER A 102 8.86 -16.87 -2.10
C SER A 102 9.55 -15.51 -2.02
N TYR A 103 9.25 -14.59 -2.94
CA TYR A 103 9.79 -13.23 -2.92
C TYR A 103 9.35 -12.45 -1.67
N LEU A 104 8.19 -12.76 -1.13
CA LEU A 104 7.60 -12.06 0.03
C LEU A 104 8.16 -12.54 1.37
N GLY A 105 8.84 -13.70 1.41
CA GLY A 105 9.52 -14.19 2.60
C GLY A 105 8.60 -14.75 3.69
N ILE A 106 7.35 -15.10 3.36
CA ILE A 106 6.44 -15.80 4.26
C ILE A 106 6.71 -17.29 4.06
N GLU A 107 7.43 -17.92 4.99
CA GLU A 107 7.85 -19.31 4.86
C GLU A 107 6.71 -20.31 5.12
N GLU A 108 5.84 -19.99 6.07
CA GLU A 108 4.69 -20.80 6.45
C GLU A 108 3.41 -19.96 6.44
N VAL A 109 2.28 -20.58 6.11
CA VAL A 109 0.97 -19.90 6.15
C VAL A 109 0.66 -19.59 7.61
N PRO A 110 0.53 -18.31 8.00
CA PRO A 110 0.28 -17.95 9.39
C PRO A 110 -1.15 -18.27 9.81
N SER A 111 -1.39 -18.31 11.12
CA SER A 111 -2.73 -18.52 11.69
C SER A 111 -3.69 -17.36 11.40
N GLY A 112 -3.15 -16.16 11.13
CA GLY A 112 -3.92 -14.96 10.79
C GLY A 112 -3.03 -13.82 10.34
N TYR A 113 -3.66 -12.67 10.11
CA TYR A 113 -2.95 -11.45 9.70
C TYR A 113 -3.55 -10.23 10.39
N GLU A 114 -2.68 -9.31 10.83
CA GLU A 114 -3.07 -7.94 11.13
C GLU A 114 -2.98 -7.11 9.87
N LEU A 115 -4.02 -6.33 9.59
CA LEU A 115 -4.14 -5.45 8.43
C LEU A 115 -4.17 -4.01 8.88
N HIS A 116 -3.33 -3.18 8.30
CA HIS A 116 -3.31 -1.74 8.51
C HIS A 116 -3.50 -1.04 7.17
N ASP A 117 -4.66 -0.40 6.96
CA ASP A 117 -4.90 0.46 5.80
C ASP A 117 -4.06 1.74 5.94
N LEU A 118 -3.14 1.96 5.03
CA LEU A 118 -2.17 3.06 5.13
C LEU A 118 -2.73 4.42 4.72
N TRP A 119 -3.95 4.46 4.16
CA TRP A 119 -4.63 5.69 3.81
C TRP A 119 -5.65 6.14 4.84
N THR A 120 -6.36 5.21 5.48
CA THR A 120 -7.39 5.50 6.49
C THR A 120 -6.86 5.38 7.92
N ASP A 121 -5.70 4.73 8.11
CA ASP A 121 -5.10 4.35 9.41
C ASP A 121 -5.94 3.32 10.19
N GLU A 122 -6.91 2.68 9.54
CA GLU A 122 -7.72 1.63 10.12
C GLU A 122 -6.93 0.32 10.28
N ARG A 123 -7.18 -0.38 11.38
CA ARG A 123 -6.55 -1.67 11.68
C ARG A 123 -7.63 -2.73 11.88
N THR A 124 -7.42 -3.86 11.25
CA THR A 124 -8.30 -5.02 11.33
C THR A 124 -7.48 -6.31 11.38
N THR A 125 -8.12 -7.42 11.68
CA THR A 125 -7.51 -8.75 11.64
C THR A 125 -8.33 -9.65 10.74
N GLY A 126 -7.68 -10.62 10.08
CA GLY A 126 -8.37 -11.58 9.24
C GLY A 126 -7.47 -12.32 8.29
N THR A 127 -8.04 -13.18 7.46
CA THR A 127 -7.36 -13.98 6.43
C THR A 127 -7.70 -13.54 5.01
N THR A 128 -8.58 -12.54 4.87
CA THR A 128 -9.07 -12.07 3.57
C THR A 128 -9.24 -10.55 3.60
N ILE A 129 -8.84 -9.89 2.52
CA ILE A 129 -9.16 -8.48 2.29
C ILE A 129 -10.36 -8.39 1.36
N ASN A 130 -11.40 -7.69 1.83
CA ASN A 130 -12.55 -7.31 1.02
C ASN A 130 -12.49 -5.79 0.81
N ALA A 131 -12.31 -5.34 -0.42
CA ALA A 131 -12.18 -3.92 -0.73
C ALA A 131 -13.00 -3.55 -1.96
N THR A 132 -13.66 -2.39 -1.89
CA THR A 132 -14.30 -1.73 -3.04
C THR A 132 -13.36 -0.65 -3.55
N ILE A 133 -12.81 -0.83 -4.74
CA ILE A 133 -11.77 0.05 -5.30
C ILE A 133 -12.38 0.83 -6.48
N PRO A 134 -12.54 2.16 -6.37
CA PRO A 134 -13.01 2.99 -7.46
C PRO A 134 -12.10 2.86 -8.70
N LYS A 135 -12.62 3.22 -9.87
CA LYS A 135 -11.82 3.24 -11.11
C LYS A 135 -10.53 4.05 -10.91
N HIS A 136 -9.43 3.55 -11.43
CA HIS A 136 -8.10 4.19 -11.41
C HIS A 136 -7.61 4.56 -9.99
N SER A 137 -8.09 3.85 -8.97
CA SER A 137 -7.72 4.05 -7.57
C SER A 137 -6.94 2.87 -7.02
N THR A 138 -6.37 3.06 -5.82
CA THR A 138 -5.63 2.05 -5.07
C THR A 138 -6.13 1.95 -3.64
N VAL A 139 -5.99 0.77 -3.05
CA VAL A 139 -5.92 0.56 -1.60
C VAL A 139 -4.55 0.01 -1.25
N VAL A 140 -4.01 0.38 -0.11
CA VAL A 140 -2.69 -0.06 0.34
C VAL A 140 -2.75 -0.50 1.78
N TYR A 141 -2.31 -1.73 2.02
CA TYR A 141 -2.26 -2.33 3.36
C TYR A 141 -0.83 -2.68 3.74
N ARG A 142 -0.51 -2.49 5.00
CA ARG A 142 0.58 -3.21 5.65
C ARG A 142 -0.02 -4.46 6.27
N VAL A 143 0.48 -5.61 5.87
CA VAL A 143 0.02 -6.93 6.28
C VAL A 143 1.09 -7.54 7.17
N LYS A 144 0.74 -7.82 8.42
CA LYS A 144 1.62 -8.45 9.39
C LYS A 144 1.13 -9.89 9.62
N PRO A 145 1.93 -10.91 9.26
CA PRO A 145 1.64 -12.28 9.61
C PRO A 145 1.62 -12.47 11.13
N THR A 146 0.65 -13.23 11.64
CA THR A 146 0.54 -13.56 13.06
C THR A 146 0.57 -15.07 13.25
N ASN A 147 1.51 -15.57 14.04
CA ASN A 147 1.57 -16.94 14.51
C ASN A 147 1.24 -16.92 16.00
N GLU A 148 0.07 -17.45 16.38
CA GLU A 148 -0.23 -17.75 17.78
C GLU A 148 0.30 -19.13 18.13
#